data_bc528d684d3ab2962effe94ac451863a
#
_entry.id   bc528d684d3ab2962effe94ac451863a
#
_cell.length_a   1.000
_cell.length_b   1.000
_cell.length_c   1.000
_cell.angle_alpha   90.00
_cell.angle_beta   90.00
_cell.angle_gamma   90.00
#
_symmetry.space_group_name_H-M   'P 1'
#
loop_
_entity.id
_entity.type
_entity.pdbx_description
1 polymer ?
#
loop_
_entity_poly.entity_id
_entity_poly.type
_entity_poly.pdbx_seq_one_letter_code
_entity_poly.pdbx_strand_id
1 'polypeptide(L)'
;KKALILEKARGHNIDSFFVDHKNKKREVFDKEISQRLKEKEVDLILLIGFMRILSGGFVSEWSGKIINVHPSLLPKHAGGMNEDVHKQVLKAGDKETGCTVHLVTAQVDEGPILVQKRCPVLEGDTVGSLKEKVQKLEGEAFVEVIRGWEKNEQ
;
A
#
# COMPACT_ATOMS: atom_id res chain seq x y z
N LYS A 1 7.47 20.89 3.62
CA LYS A 1 8.58 19.98 3.21
C LYS A 1 8.14 19.32 1.91
N LYS A 2 8.96 19.35 0.86
CA LYS A 2 8.72 18.58 -0.36
C LYS A 2 8.83 17.09 -0.02
N ALA A 3 7.89 16.28 -0.50
CA ALA A 3 7.95 14.84 -0.28
C ALA A 3 9.12 14.23 -1.06
N LEU A 4 9.96 13.45 -0.39
CA LEU A 4 11.13 12.80 -1.00
C LEU A 4 10.80 11.95 -2.24
N ILE A 5 9.59 11.39 -2.29
CA ILE A 5 9.14 10.58 -3.42
C ILE A 5 9.08 11.41 -4.72
N LEU A 6 8.68 12.68 -4.65
CA LEU A 6 8.65 13.56 -5.82
C LEU A 6 10.04 13.91 -6.33
N GLU A 7 11.04 13.97 -5.44
CA GLU A 7 12.44 14.19 -5.82
C GLU A 7 13.01 12.93 -6.50
N LYS A 8 12.72 11.75 -5.94
CA LYS A 8 13.11 10.47 -6.53
C LYS A 8 12.48 10.27 -7.91
N ALA A 9 11.18 10.52 -8.05
CA ALA A 9 10.49 10.41 -9.34
C ALA A 9 11.15 11.30 -10.41
N ARG A 10 11.46 12.56 -10.07
CA ARG A 10 12.19 13.46 -10.97
C ARG A 10 13.58 12.95 -11.35
N GLY A 11 14.32 12.41 -10.39
CA GLY A 11 15.66 11.84 -10.64
C GLY A 11 15.64 10.64 -11.58
N HIS A 12 14.50 9.98 -11.73
CA HIS A 12 14.29 8.86 -12.65
C HIS A 12 13.43 9.21 -13.87
N ASN A 13 13.19 10.50 -14.14
CA ASN A 13 12.34 10.99 -15.25
C ASN A 13 10.91 10.40 -15.22
N ILE A 14 10.39 10.12 -14.03
CA ILE A 14 9.02 9.64 -13.83
C ILE A 14 8.11 10.85 -13.59
N ASP A 15 7.02 10.93 -14.33
CA ASP A 15 5.99 11.94 -14.15
C ASP A 15 5.49 11.95 -12.70
N SER A 16 5.40 13.12 -12.11
CA SER A 16 4.96 13.25 -10.73
C SER A 16 4.18 14.54 -10.51
N PHE A 17 3.15 14.48 -9.70
CA PHE A 17 2.36 15.64 -9.31
C PHE A 17 1.98 15.53 -7.82
N PHE A 18 1.67 16.68 -7.24
CA PHE A 18 1.20 16.78 -5.87
C PHE A 18 -0.26 17.25 -5.87
N VAL A 19 -1.09 16.53 -5.14
CA VAL A 19 -2.48 16.93 -4.86
C VAL A 19 -2.57 17.26 -3.37
N ASP A 20 -2.88 18.52 -3.05
CA ASP A 20 -3.08 18.94 -1.67
C ASP A 20 -4.43 18.44 -1.16
N HIS A 21 -4.41 17.74 -0.03
CA HIS A 21 -5.60 17.23 0.64
C HIS A 21 -6.19 18.18 1.68
N LYS A 22 -5.47 19.27 2.03
CA LYS A 22 -5.91 20.21 3.06
C LYS A 22 -7.23 20.85 2.66
N ASN A 23 -8.14 20.91 3.63
CA ASN A 23 -9.48 21.51 3.48
C ASN A 23 -10.35 20.87 2.36
N LYS A 24 -9.99 19.69 1.86
CA LYS A 24 -10.81 18.93 0.90
C LYS A 24 -11.52 17.77 1.60
N LYS A 25 -12.80 17.60 1.29
CA LYS A 25 -13.53 16.36 1.59
C LYS A 25 -12.88 15.21 0.84
N ARG A 26 -12.99 13.99 1.39
CA ARG A 26 -12.41 12.78 0.81
C ARG A 26 -12.77 12.63 -0.67
N GLU A 27 -14.07 12.72 -0.96
CA GLU A 27 -14.62 12.52 -2.30
C GLU A 27 -14.09 13.54 -3.32
N VAL A 28 -13.89 14.80 -2.90
CA VAL A 28 -13.33 15.86 -3.74
C VAL A 28 -11.86 15.59 -4.05
N PHE A 29 -11.09 15.21 -3.04
CA PHE A 29 -9.68 14.86 -3.18
C PHE A 29 -9.50 13.63 -4.10
N ASP A 30 -10.27 12.58 -3.87
CA ASP A 30 -10.20 11.34 -4.64
C ASP A 30 -10.62 11.56 -6.09
N LYS A 31 -11.65 12.38 -6.34
CA LYS A 31 -12.07 12.74 -7.70
C LYS A 31 -10.98 13.48 -8.47
N GLU A 32 -10.27 14.40 -7.81
CA GLU A 32 -9.15 15.12 -8.45
C GLU A 32 -8.00 14.16 -8.82
N ILE A 33 -7.69 13.20 -7.94
CA ILE A 33 -6.70 12.15 -8.23
C ILE A 33 -7.17 11.28 -9.39
N SER A 34 -8.42 10.78 -9.33
CA SER A 34 -8.98 9.92 -10.37
C SER A 34 -8.93 10.57 -11.75
N GLN A 35 -9.30 11.85 -11.84
CA GLN A 35 -9.22 12.58 -13.10
C GLN A 35 -7.80 12.60 -13.67
N ARG A 36 -6.80 12.89 -12.84
CA ARG A 36 -5.39 12.90 -13.28
C ARG A 36 -4.88 11.54 -13.70
N LEU A 37 -5.28 10.48 -12.99
CA LEU A 37 -4.92 9.11 -13.34
C LEU A 37 -5.51 8.71 -14.70
N LYS A 38 -6.74 9.10 -14.98
CA LYS A 38 -7.39 8.88 -16.28
C LYS A 38 -6.70 9.63 -17.42
N GLU A 39 -6.34 10.91 -17.20
CA GLU A 39 -5.59 11.71 -18.17
C GLU A 39 -4.22 11.10 -18.52
N LYS A 40 -3.68 10.24 -17.64
CA LYS A 40 -2.42 9.51 -17.82
C LYS A 40 -2.63 8.06 -18.25
N GLU A 41 -3.86 7.66 -18.53
CA GLU A 41 -4.21 6.31 -18.98
C GLU A 41 -3.64 5.22 -18.07
N VAL A 42 -3.76 5.43 -16.72
CA VAL A 42 -3.23 4.51 -15.71
C VAL A 42 -4.08 3.25 -15.65
N ASP A 43 -3.43 2.08 -15.73
CA ASP A 43 -4.08 0.75 -15.68
C ASP A 43 -4.04 0.15 -14.28
N LEU A 44 -3.02 0.46 -13.49
CA LEU A 44 -2.83 -0.10 -12.15
C LEU A 44 -2.40 0.98 -11.16
N ILE A 45 -3.03 1.00 -9.99
CA ILE A 45 -2.74 1.93 -8.90
C ILE A 45 -2.08 1.18 -7.74
N LEU A 46 -0.89 1.62 -7.33
CA LEU A 46 -0.16 1.09 -6.19
C LEU A 46 -0.27 2.07 -5.01
N LEU A 47 -0.86 1.65 -3.91
CA LEU A 47 -0.90 2.44 -2.68
C LEU A 47 0.38 2.20 -1.87
N ILE A 48 1.36 3.10 -2.01
CA ILE A 48 2.64 3.00 -1.29
C ILE A 48 2.73 4.13 -0.28
N GLY A 49 2.66 3.81 1.01
CA GLY A 49 2.65 4.80 2.07
C GLY A 49 1.45 5.75 2.01
N PHE A 50 0.36 5.31 1.42
CA PHE A 50 -0.89 6.07 1.32
C PHE A 50 -1.67 5.95 2.62
N MET A 51 -1.74 7.06 3.39
CA MET A 51 -2.25 7.09 4.76
C MET A 51 -3.71 7.56 4.86
N ARG A 52 -4.49 7.41 3.80
CA ARG A 52 -5.91 7.83 3.76
C ARG A 52 -6.78 6.65 3.37
N ILE A 53 -8.01 6.66 3.82
CA ILE A 53 -9.03 5.73 3.34
C ILE A 53 -9.66 6.34 2.08
N LEU A 54 -9.61 5.60 0.98
CA LEU A 54 -10.25 5.98 -0.28
C LEU A 54 -11.78 6.02 -0.14
N SER A 55 -12.42 6.88 -0.90
CA SER A 55 -13.89 6.92 -0.97
C SER A 55 -14.45 5.70 -1.71
N GLY A 56 -15.66 5.30 -1.37
CA GLY A 56 -16.32 4.18 -2.07
C GLY A 56 -16.47 4.45 -3.57
N GLY A 57 -16.69 5.70 -3.97
CA GLY A 57 -16.75 6.09 -5.38
C GLY A 57 -15.44 5.86 -6.12
N PHE A 58 -14.29 6.21 -5.52
CA PHE A 58 -12.97 5.95 -6.10
C PHE A 58 -12.70 4.44 -6.21
N VAL A 59 -12.97 3.69 -5.14
CA VAL A 59 -12.76 2.23 -5.14
C VAL A 59 -13.64 1.54 -6.19
N SER A 60 -14.88 1.97 -6.34
CA SER A 60 -15.79 1.43 -7.37
C SER A 60 -15.31 1.76 -8.78
N GLU A 61 -14.88 2.99 -9.02
CA GLU A 61 -14.40 3.46 -10.33
C GLU A 61 -13.13 2.71 -10.79
N TRP A 62 -12.24 2.40 -9.85
CA TRP A 62 -10.98 1.71 -10.10
C TRP A 62 -11.00 0.24 -9.61
N SER A 63 -12.19 -0.37 -9.59
CA SER A 63 -12.37 -1.74 -9.11
C SER A 63 -11.46 -2.73 -9.84
N GLY A 64 -10.75 -3.56 -9.08
CA GLY A 64 -9.79 -4.53 -9.60
C GLY A 64 -8.45 -3.93 -10.05
N LYS A 65 -8.27 -2.61 -9.98
CA LYS A 65 -7.06 -1.90 -10.46
C LYS A 65 -6.28 -1.21 -9.33
N ILE A 66 -6.68 -1.37 -8.09
CA ILE A 66 -5.99 -0.78 -6.94
C ILE A 66 -5.41 -1.89 -6.09
N ILE A 67 -4.11 -1.86 -5.85
CA ILE A 67 -3.44 -2.76 -4.92
C ILE A 67 -2.81 -1.99 -3.77
N ASN A 68 -2.87 -2.58 -2.58
CA ASN A 68 -2.26 -2.06 -1.37
C ASN A 68 -1.32 -3.08 -0.76
N VAL A 69 -0.32 -2.62 -0.02
CA VAL A 69 0.48 -3.46 0.85
C VAL A 69 0.16 -3.15 2.31
N HIS A 70 -0.20 -4.18 3.06
CA HIS A 70 -0.42 -4.12 4.49
C HIS A 70 0.76 -4.78 5.22
N PRO A 71 1.34 -4.16 6.27
CA PRO A 71 2.58 -4.62 6.91
C PRO A 71 2.34 -5.75 7.93
N SER A 72 1.43 -6.66 7.63
CA SER A 72 1.21 -7.91 8.37
C SER A 72 0.76 -9.05 7.46
N LEU A 73 0.65 -10.23 8.03
CA LEU A 73 0.06 -11.40 7.38
C LEU A 73 -1.45 -11.40 7.56
N LEU A 74 -2.18 -10.70 6.68
CA LEU A 74 -3.64 -10.66 6.73
C LEU A 74 -4.25 -12.08 6.80
N PRO A 75 -5.34 -12.27 7.54
CA PRO A 75 -6.18 -11.25 8.20
C PRO A 75 -5.67 -10.77 9.59
N LYS A 76 -4.52 -11.24 10.07
CA LYS A 76 -3.97 -10.77 11.34
C LYS A 76 -3.63 -9.28 11.27
N HIS A 77 -3.96 -8.54 12.32
CA HIS A 77 -3.66 -7.12 12.47
C HIS A 77 -4.22 -6.22 11.35
N ALA A 78 -5.33 -6.63 10.73
CA ALA A 78 -6.07 -5.81 9.76
C ALA A 78 -6.52 -4.48 10.38
N GLY A 79 -6.67 -3.42 9.57
CA GLY A 79 -7.11 -2.10 10.00
C GLY A 79 -6.07 -1.27 10.75
N GLY A 80 -4.92 -1.84 11.08
CA GLY A 80 -3.81 -1.11 11.70
C GLY A 80 -2.99 -0.32 10.66
N MET A 81 -2.29 0.71 11.12
CA MET A 81 -1.43 1.51 10.26
C MET A 81 0.03 1.50 10.74
N ASN A 82 0.98 1.21 9.82
CA ASN A 82 2.42 1.34 10.05
C ASN A 82 2.94 0.77 11.39
N GLU A 83 3.52 1.65 12.22
CA GLU A 83 4.15 1.27 13.49
C GLU A 83 3.18 0.59 14.47
N ASP A 84 1.89 0.88 14.39
CA ASP A 84 0.91 0.26 15.28
C ASP A 84 0.72 -1.23 14.95
N VAL A 85 0.86 -1.62 13.70
CA VAL A 85 0.83 -3.03 13.29
C VAL A 85 2.01 -3.78 13.91
N HIS A 86 3.23 -3.25 13.82
CA HIS A 86 4.41 -3.90 14.40
C HIS A 86 4.36 -3.95 15.93
N LYS A 87 3.77 -2.94 16.58
CA LYS A 87 3.49 -2.99 18.03
C LYS A 87 2.51 -4.11 18.37
N GLN A 88 1.46 -4.28 17.56
CA GLN A 88 0.47 -5.36 17.76
C GLN A 88 1.11 -6.74 17.61
N VAL A 89 1.95 -6.94 16.57
CA VAL A 89 2.72 -8.17 16.35
C VAL A 89 3.57 -8.53 17.58
N LEU A 90 4.34 -7.57 18.09
CA LEU A 90 5.19 -7.79 19.27
C LEU A 90 4.34 -8.06 20.53
N LYS A 91 3.27 -7.31 20.74
CA LYS A 91 2.36 -7.47 21.88
C LYS A 91 1.64 -8.83 21.86
N ALA A 92 1.30 -9.30 20.67
CA ALA A 92 0.65 -10.61 20.48
C ALA A 92 1.62 -11.80 20.69
N GLY A 93 2.93 -11.54 20.70
CA GLY A 93 3.94 -12.60 20.79
C GLY A 93 3.99 -13.47 19.53
N ASP A 94 3.60 -12.91 18.38
CA ASP A 94 3.65 -13.62 17.11
C ASP A 94 5.08 -14.08 16.82
N LYS A 95 5.23 -15.30 16.30
CA LYS A 95 6.53 -15.87 15.96
C LYS A 95 6.97 -15.52 14.54
N GLU A 96 6.03 -15.07 13.72
CA GLU A 96 6.26 -14.60 12.36
C GLU A 96 5.41 -13.36 12.06
N THR A 97 5.90 -12.54 11.16
CA THR A 97 5.21 -11.38 10.59
C THR A 97 5.53 -11.28 9.11
N GLY A 98 5.17 -10.21 8.46
CA GLY A 98 5.47 -10.00 7.06
C GLY A 98 4.61 -8.92 6.45
N CYS A 99 4.34 -9.04 5.16
CA CYS A 99 3.44 -8.15 4.46
C CYS A 99 2.46 -8.93 3.57
N THR A 100 1.35 -8.28 3.27
CA THR A 100 0.32 -8.77 2.36
C THR A 100 0.04 -7.74 1.29
N VAL A 101 0.24 -8.09 0.03
CA VAL A 101 -0.26 -7.32 -1.12
C VAL A 101 -1.64 -7.86 -1.48
N HIS A 102 -2.63 -6.99 -1.55
CA HIS A 102 -4.02 -7.34 -1.81
C HIS A 102 -4.72 -6.31 -2.69
N LEU A 103 -5.80 -6.72 -3.36
CA LEU A 103 -6.70 -5.79 -4.05
C LEU A 103 -7.44 -4.94 -3.02
N VAL A 104 -7.66 -3.69 -3.36
CA VAL A 104 -8.45 -2.78 -2.51
C VAL A 104 -9.93 -2.93 -2.85
N THR A 105 -10.73 -3.12 -1.80
CA THR A 105 -12.18 -3.17 -1.86
C THR A 105 -12.80 -2.10 -0.96
N ALA A 106 -14.12 -2.06 -0.88
CA ALA A 106 -14.82 -1.14 0.02
C ALA A 106 -14.53 -1.42 1.51
N GLN A 107 -14.20 -2.66 1.85
CA GLN A 107 -13.78 -3.09 3.17
C GLN A 107 -12.26 -2.95 3.30
N VAL A 108 -11.82 -2.29 4.39
CA VAL A 108 -10.38 -2.02 4.64
C VAL A 108 -9.67 -3.34 4.94
N ASP A 109 -8.59 -3.61 4.21
CA ASP A 109 -7.71 -4.78 4.34
C ASP A 109 -8.39 -6.16 4.18
N GLU A 110 -9.59 -6.21 3.57
CA GLU A 110 -10.37 -7.44 3.35
C GLU A 110 -10.43 -7.86 1.88
N GLY A 111 -9.74 -7.16 0.99
CA GLY A 111 -9.71 -7.53 -0.43
C GLY A 111 -8.91 -8.80 -0.72
N PRO A 112 -9.10 -9.41 -1.90
CA PRO A 112 -8.37 -10.60 -2.33
C PRO A 112 -6.86 -10.46 -2.17
N ILE A 113 -6.23 -11.43 -1.51
CA ILE A 113 -4.79 -11.49 -1.32
C ILE A 113 -4.13 -11.93 -2.63
N LEU A 114 -3.12 -11.18 -3.07
CA LEU A 114 -2.33 -11.47 -4.25
C LEU A 114 -1.01 -12.18 -3.88
N VAL A 115 -0.27 -11.61 -2.92
CA VAL A 115 1.02 -12.15 -2.44
C VAL A 115 1.17 -11.88 -0.95
N GLN A 116 1.76 -12.83 -0.24
CA GLN A 116 2.24 -12.64 1.14
C GLN A 116 3.73 -13.01 1.23
N LYS A 117 4.51 -12.15 1.88
CA LYS A 117 5.90 -12.43 2.26
C LYS A 117 6.04 -12.51 3.77
N ARG A 118 6.86 -13.43 4.26
CA ARG A 118 6.98 -13.75 5.68
C ARG A 118 8.41 -13.55 6.18
N CYS A 119 8.55 -13.16 7.43
CA CYS A 119 9.81 -13.19 8.15
C CYS A 119 9.59 -13.57 9.62
N PRO A 120 10.59 -14.18 10.28
CA PRO A 120 10.49 -14.49 11.70
C PRO A 120 10.55 -13.23 12.56
N VAL A 121 9.81 -13.25 13.67
CA VAL A 121 9.97 -12.34 14.79
C VAL A 121 10.96 -12.98 15.76
N LEU A 122 12.11 -12.33 15.94
CA LEU A 122 13.18 -12.82 16.78
C LEU A 122 13.11 -12.23 18.19
N GLU A 123 13.69 -12.92 19.15
CA GLU A 123 13.88 -12.37 20.48
C GLU A 123 14.73 -11.08 20.40
N GLY A 124 14.29 -10.02 21.06
CA GLY A 124 14.90 -8.70 20.99
C GLY A 124 14.49 -7.82 19.81
N ASP A 125 13.60 -8.30 18.92
CA ASP A 125 13.04 -7.43 17.89
C ASP A 125 12.26 -6.27 18.50
N THR A 126 12.42 -5.12 17.88
CA THR A 126 11.73 -3.88 18.19
C THR A 126 10.76 -3.50 17.06
N VAL A 127 9.90 -2.52 17.30
CA VAL A 127 9.04 -1.95 16.26
C VAL A 127 9.86 -1.47 15.06
N GLY A 128 11.02 -0.84 15.33
CA GLY A 128 11.93 -0.35 14.28
C GLY A 128 12.54 -1.47 13.46
N SER A 129 13.07 -2.53 14.11
CA SER A 129 13.69 -3.65 13.40
C SER A 129 12.66 -4.43 12.57
N LEU A 130 11.44 -4.65 13.09
CA LEU A 130 10.36 -5.28 12.32
C LEU A 130 9.95 -4.43 11.13
N LYS A 131 9.81 -3.11 11.31
CA LYS A 131 9.51 -2.19 10.21
C LYS A 131 10.53 -2.31 9.08
N GLU A 132 11.82 -2.30 9.38
CA GLU A 132 12.88 -2.43 8.38
C GLU A 132 12.84 -3.78 7.65
N LYS A 133 12.63 -4.88 8.39
CA LYS A 133 12.48 -6.22 7.80
C LYS A 133 11.29 -6.28 6.85
N VAL A 134 10.12 -5.81 7.30
CA VAL A 134 8.87 -5.88 6.54
C VAL A 134 8.92 -4.96 5.31
N GLN A 135 9.47 -3.75 5.41
CA GLN A 135 9.59 -2.84 4.27
C GLN A 135 10.41 -3.42 3.10
N LYS A 136 11.43 -4.24 3.37
CA LYS A 136 12.15 -4.95 2.30
C LYS A 136 11.23 -5.94 1.59
N LEU A 137 10.45 -6.70 2.36
CA LEU A 137 9.49 -7.67 1.82
C LEU A 137 8.36 -6.99 1.04
N GLU A 138 7.90 -5.81 1.47
CA GLU A 138 6.89 -5.02 0.75
C GLU A 138 7.35 -4.68 -0.67
N GLY A 139 8.59 -4.23 -0.82
CA GLY A 139 9.18 -3.93 -2.14
C GLY A 139 9.26 -5.17 -3.04
N GLU A 140 9.71 -6.31 -2.49
CA GLU A 140 9.78 -7.58 -3.22
C GLU A 140 8.38 -8.08 -3.62
N ALA A 141 7.40 -7.97 -2.73
CA ALA A 141 6.02 -8.39 -2.97
C ALA A 141 5.36 -7.56 -4.08
N PHE A 142 5.54 -6.23 -4.07
CA PHE A 142 5.03 -5.38 -5.15
C PHE A 142 5.65 -5.72 -6.50
N VAL A 143 6.96 -5.91 -6.58
CA VAL A 143 7.63 -6.29 -7.83
C VAL A 143 7.10 -7.62 -8.36
N GLU A 144 6.85 -8.59 -7.48
CA GLU A 144 6.26 -9.88 -7.86
C GLU A 144 4.86 -9.73 -8.45
N VAL A 145 4.01 -8.94 -7.79
CA VAL A 145 2.63 -8.68 -8.27
C VAL A 145 2.65 -7.95 -9.61
N ILE A 146 3.46 -6.90 -9.77
CA ILE A 146 3.53 -6.14 -11.02
C ILE A 146 3.96 -7.03 -12.18
N ARG A 147 4.99 -7.86 -12.01
CA ARG A 147 5.44 -8.81 -13.02
C ARG A 147 4.39 -9.86 -13.40
N GLY A 148 3.56 -10.26 -12.45
CA GLY A 148 2.43 -11.15 -12.69
C GLY A 148 1.29 -10.44 -13.41
N TRP A 149 1.09 -9.15 -13.15
CA TRP A 149 0.03 -8.34 -13.75
C TRP A 149 0.21 -8.20 -15.25
N GLU A 150 1.39 -7.81 -15.69
CA GLU A 150 1.74 -7.66 -17.11
C GLU A 150 1.52 -8.94 -17.94
N LYS A 151 1.65 -10.13 -17.32
CA LYS A 151 1.43 -11.42 -18.00
C LYS A 151 -0.04 -11.80 -18.19
N ASN A 152 -0.93 -11.22 -17.40
CA ASN A 152 -2.37 -11.53 -17.46
C ASN A 152 -3.13 -10.62 -18.42
N GLU A 153 -2.51 -9.58 -18.95
CA GLU A 153 -3.08 -8.68 -19.96
C GLU A 153 -2.73 -9.09 -21.42
N GLN A 154 -1.98 -10.17 -21.62
CA GLN A 154 -1.67 -10.76 -22.91
C GLN A 154 -2.55 -12.00 -23.18
#